data_49bead81bbc4c00a4c8c20979f4ef398
#
_entry.id   49bead81bbc4c00a4c8c20979f4ef398
#
_cell.length_a   1.000
_cell.length_b   1.000
_cell.length_c   1.000
_cell.angle_alpha   90.00
_cell.angle_beta   90.00
_cell.angle_gamma   90.00
#
_symmetry.space_group_name_H-M   'P 1'
#
loop_
_entity.id
_entity.type
_entity.pdbx_description
1 polymer ?
#
loop_
_entity_poly.entity_id
_entity_poly.type
_entity_poly.pdbx_seq_one_letter_code
_entity_poly.pdbx_strand_id
1 'polypeptide(L)'
;LLQRKTTWFRISSLQYSDVPNVESAVDELQENGLVLSADNREVDENMEARLTALKSDELIMLSKLLGLDHRQTKAKLIAMILSSTKTSNGDHRLFHNWLSIFNGRSGMIRLCTVSLRAVQIVNFLTFLRPTCGLQSLVLEDVGVIRYPPHGGSLERASSIFTSRVDLDEYLNVIAEASVIDATLDAGDEKT
;
A
#
# COMPACT_ATOMS: atom_id res chain seq x y z
N LEU A 1 -5.13 -6.52 -5.11
CA LEU A 1 -3.78 -6.90 -4.69
C LEU A 1 -3.10 -5.80 -3.89
N LEU A 2 -3.02 -4.60 -4.43
CA LEU A 2 -2.36 -3.44 -3.80
C LEU A 2 -2.92 -3.13 -2.39
N GLN A 3 -4.19 -3.39 -2.17
CA GLN A 3 -4.82 -3.20 -0.85
C GLN A 3 -4.41 -4.26 0.18
N ARG A 4 -4.08 -5.48 -0.26
CA ARG A 4 -3.70 -6.57 0.65
C ARG A 4 -2.30 -6.39 1.25
N LYS A 5 -1.44 -5.63 0.58
CA LYS A 5 -0.08 -5.35 1.03
C LYS A 5 0.21 -3.88 0.75
N THR A 6 0.51 -3.11 1.76
CA THR A 6 0.90 -1.70 1.67
C THR A 6 2.36 -1.51 1.27
N THR A 7 2.94 -2.51 0.57
CA THR A 7 4.32 -2.51 0.11
C THR A 7 4.43 -2.03 -1.34
N TRP A 8 5.64 -1.82 -1.80
CA TRP A 8 5.94 -1.55 -3.19
C TRP A 8 5.80 -2.79 -4.06
N PHE A 9 5.16 -2.65 -5.20
CA PHE A 9 5.00 -3.69 -6.22
C PHE A 9 5.69 -3.28 -7.50
N ARG A 10 6.22 -4.27 -8.22
CA ARG A 10 6.72 -4.05 -9.58
C ARG A 10 5.59 -4.26 -10.58
N ILE A 11 5.45 -3.35 -11.52
CA ILE A 11 4.45 -3.48 -12.59
C ILE A 11 4.70 -4.78 -13.37
N SER A 12 5.97 -5.09 -13.66
CA SER A 12 6.35 -6.32 -14.37
C SER A 12 6.00 -7.63 -13.64
N SER A 13 5.71 -7.58 -12.33
CA SER A 13 5.27 -8.74 -11.55
C SER A 13 3.75 -8.87 -11.47
N LEU A 14 3.02 -7.88 -11.97
CA LEU A 14 1.56 -7.87 -11.99
C LEU A 14 1.09 -8.53 -13.28
N GLN A 15 0.57 -9.74 -13.16
CA GLN A 15 0.00 -10.48 -14.29
C GLN A 15 -1.42 -10.89 -13.93
N TYR A 16 -2.37 -10.38 -14.69
CA TYR A 16 -3.80 -10.67 -14.53
C TYR A 16 -4.37 -11.06 -15.88
N SER A 17 -5.04 -12.22 -15.94
CA SER A 17 -5.70 -12.69 -17.18
C SER A 17 -6.77 -11.70 -17.66
N ASP A 18 -7.41 -11.02 -16.73
CA ASP A 18 -8.56 -10.17 -16.97
C ASP A 18 -8.18 -8.70 -17.26
N VAL A 19 -6.89 -8.35 -17.12
CA VAL A 19 -6.36 -7.03 -17.42
C VAL A 19 -5.37 -7.15 -18.60
N PRO A 20 -5.82 -6.87 -19.81
CA PRO A 20 -5.01 -7.10 -21.01
C PRO A 20 -3.78 -6.17 -21.10
N ASN A 21 -3.85 -4.98 -20.49
CA ASN A 21 -2.75 -4.04 -20.45
C ASN A 21 -2.59 -3.47 -19.04
N VAL A 22 -1.72 -4.09 -18.26
CA VAL A 22 -1.44 -3.68 -16.87
C VAL A 22 -0.76 -2.32 -16.81
N GLU A 23 0.08 -1.97 -17.78
CA GLU A 23 0.78 -0.68 -17.82
C GLU A 23 -0.23 0.46 -17.98
N SER A 24 -1.14 0.37 -18.94
CA SER A 24 -2.19 1.36 -19.14
C SER A 24 -3.13 1.48 -17.94
N ALA A 25 -3.46 0.37 -17.28
CA ALA A 25 -4.26 0.40 -16.06
C ALA A 25 -3.53 1.10 -14.90
N VAL A 26 -2.21 0.91 -14.80
CA VAL A 26 -1.38 1.61 -13.81
C VAL A 26 -1.32 3.10 -14.09
N ASP A 27 -1.15 3.50 -15.35
CA ASP A 27 -1.12 4.92 -15.73
C ASP A 27 -2.44 5.60 -15.35
N GLU A 28 -3.58 4.97 -15.64
CA GLU A 28 -4.90 5.46 -15.24
C GLU A 28 -5.04 5.60 -13.71
N LEU A 29 -4.54 4.61 -12.95
CA LEU A 29 -4.57 4.67 -11.49
C LEU A 29 -3.65 5.78 -10.94
N GLN A 30 -2.53 6.06 -11.60
CA GLN A 30 -1.61 7.15 -11.24
C GLN A 30 -2.23 8.52 -11.55
N GLU A 31 -2.82 8.70 -12.72
CA GLU A 31 -3.51 9.94 -13.12
C GLU A 31 -4.64 10.29 -12.15
N ASN A 32 -5.34 9.27 -11.63
CA ASN A 32 -6.40 9.44 -10.64
C ASN A 32 -5.88 9.51 -9.19
N GLY A 33 -4.57 9.53 -8.96
CA GLY A 33 -3.97 9.64 -7.63
C GLY A 33 -4.22 8.44 -6.71
N LEU A 34 -4.62 7.29 -7.25
CA LEU A 34 -4.88 6.07 -6.48
C LEU A 34 -3.60 5.32 -6.17
N VAL A 35 -2.59 5.47 -7.01
CA VAL A 35 -1.30 4.79 -6.93
C VAL A 35 -0.18 5.82 -7.02
N LEU A 36 0.86 5.59 -6.23
CA LEU A 36 2.09 6.39 -6.23
C LEU A 36 3.18 5.63 -6.97
N SER A 37 3.88 6.32 -7.88
CA SER A 37 5.11 5.81 -8.48
C SER A 37 6.30 6.03 -7.56
N ALA A 38 7.25 5.12 -7.60
CA ALA A 38 8.51 5.26 -6.88
C ALA A 38 9.40 6.39 -7.41
N ASP A 39 9.10 6.91 -8.61
CA ASP A 39 9.80 8.06 -9.19
C ASP A 39 9.36 9.39 -8.57
N ASN A 40 8.22 9.41 -7.89
CA ASN A 40 7.73 10.61 -7.21
C ASN A 40 8.61 10.92 -5.99
N ARG A 41 9.33 12.04 -6.06
CA ARG A 41 10.31 12.48 -5.05
C ARG A 41 9.68 12.83 -3.69
N GLU A 42 8.38 13.09 -3.65
CA GLU A 42 7.65 13.44 -2.43
C GLU A 42 7.38 12.23 -1.51
N VAL A 43 7.66 11.01 -1.99
CA VAL A 43 7.33 9.76 -1.30
C VAL A 43 8.55 9.19 -0.56
N ASP A 44 9.31 10.02 0.12
CA ASP A 44 10.62 9.64 0.68
C ASP A 44 10.59 8.93 2.04
N GLU A 45 9.39 8.66 2.57
CA GLU A 45 9.24 8.23 3.98
C GLU A 45 9.65 6.79 4.27
N ASN A 46 9.84 5.90 3.28
CA ASN A 46 10.20 4.51 3.59
C ASN A 46 11.21 3.90 2.61
N MET A 47 12.45 4.34 2.72
CA MET A 47 13.56 3.82 1.93
C MET A 47 13.77 2.32 2.11
N GLU A 48 13.56 1.79 3.31
CA GLU A 48 13.69 0.36 3.61
C GLU A 48 12.67 -0.47 2.81
N ALA A 49 11.42 -0.01 2.73
CA ALA A 49 10.40 -0.70 1.95
C ALA A 49 10.73 -0.69 0.44
N ARG A 50 11.30 0.39 -0.07
CA ARG A 50 11.78 0.48 -1.46
C ARG A 50 12.92 -0.51 -1.71
N LEU A 51 13.92 -0.55 -0.85
CA LEU A 51 15.04 -1.50 -0.95
C LEU A 51 14.56 -2.95 -0.86
N THR A 52 13.59 -3.22 0.01
CA THR A 52 13.01 -4.57 0.17
C THR A 52 12.32 -5.04 -1.12
N ALA A 53 11.73 -4.14 -1.89
CA ALA A 53 11.08 -4.43 -3.17
C ALA A 53 12.09 -4.71 -4.31
N LEU A 54 13.37 -4.33 -4.16
CA LEU A 54 14.42 -4.61 -5.14
C LEU A 54 14.76 -6.10 -5.17
N LYS A 55 15.16 -6.59 -6.36
CA LYS A 55 15.72 -7.94 -6.51
C LYS A 55 17.12 -8.00 -5.92
N SER A 56 17.58 -9.21 -5.59
CA SER A 56 18.92 -9.41 -5.03
C SER A 56 20.03 -8.88 -5.93
N ASP A 57 19.91 -9.09 -7.25
CA ASP A 57 20.89 -8.63 -8.23
C ASP A 57 20.99 -7.09 -8.28
N GLU A 58 19.87 -6.41 -8.12
CA GLU A 58 19.81 -4.95 -8.08
C GLU A 58 20.42 -4.39 -6.79
N LEU A 59 20.19 -5.05 -5.65
CA LEU A 59 20.84 -4.69 -4.39
C LEU A 59 22.36 -4.94 -4.43
N ILE A 60 22.79 -6.03 -5.06
CA ILE A 60 24.23 -6.31 -5.28
C ILE A 60 24.84 -5.20 -6.15
N MET A 61 24.18 -4.81 -7.24
CA MET A 61 24.64 -3.73 -8.11
C MET A 61 24.71 -2.39 -7.37
N LEU A 62 23.67 -2.08 -6.59
CA LEU A 62 23.64 -0.87 -5.77
C LEU A 62 24.74 -0.85 -4.73
N SER A 63 24.99 -1.99 -4.05
CA SER A 63 26.05 -2.13 -3.07
C SER A 63 27.45 -1.94 -3.69
N LYS A 64 27.67 -2.46 -4.90
CA LYS A 64 28.92 -2.24 -5.66
C LYS A 64 29.13 -0.76 -5.97
N LEU A 65 28.09 -0.06 -6.39
CA LEU A 65 28.15 1.38 -6.71
C LEU A 65 28.48 2.23 -5.47
N LEU A 66 27.99 1.79 -4.29
CA LEU A 66 28.28 2.44 -3.00
C LEU A 66 29.60 1.99 -2.38
N GLY A 67 30.37 1.11 -3.04
CA GLY A 67 31.64 0.58 -2.50
C GLY A 67 31.45 -0.35 -1.29
N LEU A 68 30.26 -0.93 -1.12
CA LEU A 68 29.92 -1.82 -0.01
C LEU A 68 30.23 -3.29 -0.35
N ASP A 69 30.43 -4.12 0.68
CA ASP A 69 30.55 -5.56 0.49
C ASP A 69 29.25 -6.16 -0.02
N HIS A 70 29.27 -6.59 -1.28
CA HIS A 70 28.12 -7.11 -2.00
C HIS A 70 27.89 -8.63 -1.85
N ARG A 71 28.76 -9.34 -1.11
CA ARG A 71 28.68 -10.79 -0.89
C ARG A 71 27.85 -11.17 0.34
N GLN A 72 26.88 -10.34 0.67
CA GLN A 72 26.05 -10.51 1.86
C GLN A 72 24.62 -10.96 1.50
N THR A 73 23.89 -11.42 2.50
CA THR A 73 22.46 -11.74 2.34
C THR A 73 21.65 -10.48 2.05
N LYS A 74 20.47 -10.62 1.41
CA LYS A 74 19.58 -9.51 1.07
C LYS A 74 19.31 -8.58 2.26
N ALA A 75 19.03 -9.14 3.44
CA ALA A 75 18.74 -8.36 4.64
C ALA A 75 19.96 -7.55 5.10
N LYS A 76 21.16 -8.13 5.05
CA LYS A 76 22.41 -7.42 5.40
C LYS A 76 22.74 -6.33 4.39
N LEU A 77 22.55 -6.59 3.08
CA LEU A 77 22.74 -5.57 2.05
C LEU A 77 21.85 -4.35 2.29
N ILE A 78 20.55 -4.56 2.57
CA ILE A 78 19.62 -3.48 2.90
C ILE A 78 20.11 -2.70 4.12
N ALA A 79 20.47 -3.38 5.21
CA ALA A 79 20.97 -2.73 6.42
C ALA A 79 22.24 -1.90 6.17
N MET A 80 23.17 -2.43 5.38
CA MET A 80 24.41 -1.73 5.02
C MET A 80 24.13 -0.49 4.17
N ILE A 81 23.26 -0.60 3.19
CA ILE A 81 22.86 0.54 2.34
C ILE A 81 22.21 1.62 3.20
N LEU A 82 21.27 1.26 4.08
CA LEU A 82 20.60 2.19 4.98
C LEU A 82 21.57 2.88 5.95
N SER A 83 22.57 2.16 6.45
CA SER A 83 23.58 2.75 7.33
C SER A 83 24.51 3.71 6.58
N SER A 84 24.91 3.37 5.36
CA SER A 84 25.76 4.25 4.53
C SER A 84 25.06 5.54 4.16
N THR A 85 23.78 5.53 3.88
CA THR A 85 22.98 6.74 3.55
C THR A 85 22.81 7.68 4.74
N LYS A 86 22.84 7.18 5.98
CA LYS A 86 22.73 8.01 7.19
C LYS A 86 24.03 8.74 7.53
N THR A 87 25.17 8.20 7.13
CA THR A 87 26.50 8.73 7.49
C THR A 87 27.08 9.73 6.48
N SER A 88 26.59 9.74 5.25
CA SER A 88 27.12 10.56 4.15
C SER A 88 26.22 11.73 3.83
N ASN A 89 26.54 12.91 4.35
CA ASN A 89 25.82 14.18 4.03
C ASN A 89 25.85 14.59 2.54
N GLY A 90 26.62 13.95 1.69
CA GLY A 90 26.76 14.28 0.26
C GLY A 90 26.16 13.26 -0.70
N ASP A 91 26.07 12.00 -0.32
CA ASP A 91 25.68 10.90 -1.21
C ASP A 91 24.16 10.69 -1.30
N HIS A 92 23.37 11.40 -0.51
CA HIS A 92 21.90 11.31 -0.56
C HIS A 92 21.35 11.62 -1.97
N ARG A 93 21.91 12.62 -2.66
CA ARG A 93 21.49 12.96 -4.03
C ARG A 93 21.88 11.89 -5.05
N LEU A 94 23.07 11.32 -4.91
CA LEU A 94 23.53 10.25 -5.79
C LEU A 94 22.71 9.00 -5.56
N PHE A 95 22.45 8.64 -4.30
CA PHE A 95 21.60 7.51 -3.95
C PHE A 95 20.18 7.68 -4.50
N HIS A 96 19.57 8.84 -4.32
CA HIS A 96 18.24 9.12 -4.88
C HIS A 96 18.22 9.03 -6.40
N ASN A 97 19.24 9.55 -7.08
CA ASN A 97 19.33 9.42 -8.53
C ASN A 97 19.45 7.95 -8.97
N TRP A 98 20.25 7.15 -8.28
CA TRP A 98 20.39 5.74 -8.57
C TRP A 98 19.10 4.97 -8.26
N LEU A 99 18.46 5.23 -7.13
CA LEU A 99 17.21 4.60 -6.77
C LEU A 99 16.10 4.96 -7.78
N SER A 100 16.06 6.20 -8.25
CA SER A 100 15.11 6.63 -9.27
C SER A 100 15.37 5.94 -10.62
N ILE A 101 16.63 5.77 -11.03
CA ILE A 101 16.98 5.04 -12.24
C ILE A 101 16.56 3.57 -12.13
N PHE A 102 16.79 2.93 -11.00
CA PHE A 102 16.36 1.55 -10.76
C PHE A 102 14.84 1.44 -10.68
N ASN A 103 14.18 2.37 -10.03
CA ASN A 103 12.73 2.40 -9.88
C ASN A 103 12.05 2.70 -11.22
N GLY A 104 12.57 3.65 -12.02
CA GLY A 104 12.04 3.96 -13.34
C GLY A 104 12.12 2.77 -14.31
N ARG A 105 13.21 2.00 -14.26
CA ARG A 105 13.35 0.77 -15.05
C ARG A 105 12.49 -0.38 -14.55
N SER A 106 12.22 -0.44 -13.26
CA SER A 106 11.45 -1.53 -12.65
C SER A 106 9.97 -1.22 -12.51
N GLY A 107 9.56 0.03 -12.74
CA GLY A 107 8.17 0.47 -12.63
C GLY A 107 7.59 0.05 -11.28
N MET A 108 8.09 0.62 -10.17
CA MET A 108 7.55 0.29 -8.85
C MET A 108 6.42 1.22 -8.47
N ILE A 109 5.34 0.64 -8.00
CA ILE A 109 4.12 1.34 -7.57
C ILE A 109 3.68 0.88 -6.18
N ARG A 110 3.01 1.75 -5.48
CA ARG A 110 2.27 1.40 -4.25
C ARG A 110 0.94 2.15 -4.19
N LEU A 111 0.00 1.61 -3.42
CA LEU A 111 -1.28 2.27 -3.19
C LEU A 111 -1.07 3.57 -2.40
N CYS A 112 -1.75 4.64 -2.81
CA CYS A 112 -1.80 5.88 -2.05
C CYS A 112 -2.62 5.69 -0.77
N THR A 113 -2.03 6.00 0.39
CA THR A 113 -2.69 5.79 1.70
C THR A 113 -3.93 6.67 1.87
N VAL A 114 -3.91 7.89 1.34
CA VAL A 114 -5.06 8.81 1.38
C VAL A 114 -6.21 8.24 0.55
N SER A 115 -5.92 7.77 -0.66
CA SER A 115 -6.92 7.17 -1.54
C SER A 115 -7.45 5.85 -0.98
N LEU A 116 -6.58 5.04 -0.35
CA LEU A 116 -7.01 3.84 0.37
C LEU A 116 -8.01 4.18 1.47
N ARG A 117 -7.73 5.21 2.28
CA ARG A 117 -8.66 5.65 3.34
C ARG A 117 -10.00 6.09 2.76
N ALA A 118 -10.00 6.85 1.66
CA ALA A 118 -11.24 7.24 0.98
C ALA A 118 -12.06 6.03 0.52
N VAL A 119 -11.42 5.06 -0.12
CA VAL A 119 -12.07 3.82 -0.55
C VAL A 119 -12.62 3.02 0.63
N GLN A 120 -11.88 2.91 1.73
CA GLN A 120 -12.34 2.24 2.96
C GLN A 120 -13.59 2.91 3.54
N ILE A 121 -13.64 4.23 3.54
CA ILE A 121 -14.78 4.99 4.02
C ILE A 121 -16.01 4.77 3.13
N VAL A 122 -15.85 4.86 1.81
CA VAL A 122 -16.94 4.57 0.87
C VAL A 122 -17.46 3.15 1.06
N ASN A 123 -16.57 2.19 1.17
CA ASN A 123 -16.93 0.78 1.40
C ASN A 123 -17.69 0.61 2.74
N PHE A 124 -17.21 1.24 3.81
CA PHE A 124 -17.88 1.23 5.10
C PHE A 124 -19.29 1.84 5.01
N LEU A 125 -19.43 3.02 4.40
CA LEU A 125 -20.72 3.68 4.26
C LEU A 125 -21.72 2.88 3.39
N THR A 126 -21.21 2.12 2.42
CA THR A 126 -22.02 1.27 1.57
C THR A 126 -22.58 0.07 2.32
N PHE A 127 -21.75 -0.60 3.12
CA PHE A 127 -22.14 -1.85 3.78
C PHE A 127 -22.43 -1.71 5.28
N LEU A 128 -22.06 -0.58 5.89
CA LEU A 128 -22.11 -0.33 7.33
C LEU A 128 -21.44 -1.44 8.16
N ARG A 129 -20.44 -2.08 7.58
CA ARG A 129 -19.65 -3.16 8.20
C ARG A 129 -18.16 -2.86 8.07
N PRO A 130 -17.43 -2.80 9.20
CA PRO A 130 -16.00 -2.49 9.18
C PRO A 130 -15.15 -3.58 8.49
N THR A 131 -15.64 -4.81 8.47
CA THR A 131 -14.94 -5.99 7.92
C THR A 131 -15.24 -6.26 6.45
N CYS A 132 -16.18 -5.55 5.83
CA CYS A 132 -16.45 -5.70 4.40
C CYS A 132 -15.29 -5.09 3.58
N GLY A 133 -14.49 -5.96 2.97
CA GLY A 133 -13.44 -5.55 2.05
C GLY A 133 -14.01 -5.21 0.65
N LEU A 134 -13.16 -4.62 -0.20
CA LEU A 134 -13.46 -4.41 -1.63
C LEU A 134 -13.94 -5.69 -2.35
N GLN A 135 -13.62 -6.86 -1.82
CA GLN A 135 -14.11 -8.14 -2.32
C GLN A 135 -15.64 -8.20 -2.35
N SER A 136 -16.31 -7.63 -1.35
CA SER A 136 -17.78 -7.64 -1.27
C SER A 136 -18.40 -6.78 -2.38
N LEU A 137 -17.80 -5.64 -2.71
CA LEU A 137 -18.22 -4.81 -3.84
C LEU A 137 -18.07 -5.55 -5.17
N VAL A 138 -16.92 -6.19 -5.39
CA VAL A 138 -16.67 -6.94 -6.61
C VAL A 138 -17.63 -8.14 -6.73
N LEU A 139 -17.89 -8.85 -5.65
CA LEU A 139 -18.81 -10.00 -5.64
C LEU A 139 -20.27 -9.57 -5.86
N GLU A 140 -20.64 -8.36 -5.43
CA GLU A 140 -21.94 -7.78 -5.72
C GLU A 140 -22.04 -7.37 -7.18
N ASP A 141 -21.03 -6.69 -7.72
CA ASP A 141 -20.98 -6.24 -9.12
C ASP A 141 -21.06 -7.42 -10.10
N VAL A 142 -20.33 -8.51 -9.79
CA VAL A 142 -20.36 -9.75 -10.57
C VAL A 142 -21.64 -10.57 -10.34
N GLY A 143 -22.51 -10.16 -9.40
CA GLY A 143 -23.78 -10.82 -9.10
C GLY A 143 -23.68 -12.13 -8.31
N VAL A 144 -22.53 -12.42 -7.74
CA VAL A 144 -22.30 -13.60 -6.86
C VAL A 144 -22.98 -13.40 -5.51
N ILE A 145 -22.92 -12.17 -4.99
CA ILE A 145 -23.63 -11.76 -3.76
C ILE A 145 -24.69 -10.72 -4.18
N ARG A 146 -25.88 -10.88 -3.67
CA ARG A 146 -26.94 -9.91 -3.84
C ARG A 146 -27.34 -9.39 -2.47
N TYR A 147 -27.14 -8.10 -2.25
CA TYR A 147 -27.69 -7.44 -1.08
C TYR A 147 -29.13 -7.01 -1.39
N PRO A 148 -30.04 -7.09 -0.42
CA PRO A 148 -31.38 -6.56 -0.60
C PRO A 148 -31.25 -5.06 -0.95
N PRO A 149 -32.08 -4.56 -1.89
CA PRO A 149 -32.07 -3.16 -2.21
C PRO A 149 -32.30 -2.35 -0.93
N HIS A 150 -31.42 -1.36 -0.69
CA HIS A 150 -31.55 -0.48 0.46
C HIS A 150 -32.89 0.26 0.36
N GLY A 151 -33.91 -0.26 1.04
CA GLY A 151 -35.26 0.33 1.06
C GLY A 151 -35.38 1.62 1.87
N GLY A 152 -34.25 2.25 2.18
CA GLY A 152 -34.16 3.53 2.87
C GLY A 152 -33.69 4.62 1.94
N SER A 153 -34.36 5.76 1.97
CA SER A 153 -33.88 6.96 1.31
C SER A 153 -32.47 7.31 1.85
N LEU A 154 -31.61 7.88 1.00
CA LEU A 154 -30.32 8.46 1.37
C LEU A 154 -30.40 9.39 2.60
N GLU A 155 -31.58 9.96 2.87
CA GLU A 155 -31.87 10.76 4.07
C GLU A 155 -31.67 10.00 5.39
N ARG A 156 -31.84 8.68 5.43
CA ARG A 156 -31.58 7.87 6.63
C ARG A 156 -30.07 7.61 6.86
N ALA A 157 -29.29 7.51 5.79
CA ALA A 157 -27.85 7.34 5.91
C ALA A 157 -27.19 8.62 6.46
N SER A 158 -27.71 9.80 6.14
CA SER A 158 -27.25 11.08 6.68
C SER A 158 -27.54 11.27 8.18
N SER A 159 -28.41 10.42 8.76
CA SER A 159 -28.73 10.48 10.20
C SER A 159 -27.82 9.64 11.08
N ILE A 160 -26.99 8.77 10.53
CA ILE A 160 -26.07 7.90 11.32
C ILE A 160 -24.85 8.70 11.77
N PHE A 161 -24.28 9.48 10.87
CA PHE A 161 -23.15 10.37 11.15
C PHE A 161 -23.56 11.79 10.79
N THR A 162 -23.45 12.71 11.76
CA THR A 162 -23.82 14.11 11.57
C THR A 162 -22.72 14.91 10.89
N SER A 163 -21.47 14.43 11.01
CA SER A 163 -20.29 15.06 10.43
C SER A 163 -19.25 14.03 9.99
N ARG A 164 -18.27 14.50 9.22
CA ARG A 164 -17.10 13.70 8.85
C ARG A 164 -16.28 13.32 10.11
N VAL A 165 -16.24 14.19 11.10
CA VAL A 165 -15.51 13.96 12.35
C VAL A 165 -16.10 12.78 13.11
N ASP A 166 -17.43 12.71 13.25
CA ASP A 166 -18.12 11.61 13.92
C ASP A 166 -17.83 10.26 13.24
N LEU A 167 -17.78 10.26 11.89
CA LEU A 167 -17.43 9.08 11.11
C LEU A 167 -15.97 8.65 11.35
N ASP A 168 -15.03 9.59 11.35
CA ASP A 168 -13.62 9.29 11.54
C ASP A 168 -13.35 8.80 12.98
N GLU A 169 -14.02 9.39 14.00
CA GLU A 169 -13.97 8.91 15.38
C GLU A 169 -14.50 7.49 15.52
N TYR A 170 -15.64 7.20 14.91
CA TYR A 170 -16.22 5.86 14.92
C TYR A 170 -15.29 4.83 14.26
N LEU A 171 -14.70 5.16 13.13
CA LEU A 171 -13.76 4.27 12.43
C LEU A 171 -12.46 4.05 13.22
N ASN A 172 -12.00 5.05 13.96
CA ASN A 172 -10.85 4.91 14.85
C ASN A 172 -11.14 3.97 16.03
N VAL A 173 -12.31 4.13 16.67
CA VAL A 173 -12.73 3.21 17.74
C VAL A 173 -12.83 1.76 17.28
N ILE A 174 -13.37 1.53 16.07
CA ILE A 174 -13.41 0.17 15.50
C ILE A 174 -12.01 -0.37 15.24
N ALA A 175 -11.10 0.46 14.73
CA ALA A 175 -9.72 0.03 14.49
C ALA A 175 -9.01 -0.33 15.80
N GLU A 176 -9.19 0.46 16.85
CA GLU A 176 -8.66 0.17 18.19
C GLU A 176 -9.26 -1.11 18.80
N ALA A 177 -10.58 -1.30 18.69
CA ALA A 177 -11.25 -2.50 19.15
C ALA A 177 -10.70 -3.75 18.43
N SER A 178 -10.48 -3.67 17.13
CA SER A 178 -9.90 -4.79 16.35
C SER A 178 -8.47 -5.15 16.79
N VAL A 179 -7.68 -4.15 17.21
CA VAL A 179 -6.34 -4.39 17.76
C VAL A 179 -6.42 -5.08 19.12
N ILE A 180 -7.35 -4.66 19.97
CA ILE A 180 -7.57 -5.28 21.29
C ILE A 180 -8.00 -6.72 21.14
N ASP A 181 -8.98 -7.02 20.26
CA ASP A 181 -9.44 -8.37 19.99
C ASP A 181 -8.28 -9.25 19.48
N ALA A 182 -7.50 -8.77 18.54
CA ALA A 182 -6.33 -9.51 18.02
C ALA A 182 -5.27 -9.79 19.10
N THR A 183 -5.09 -8.88 20.06
CA THR A 183 -4.14 -9.09 21.17
C THR A 183 -4.66 -10.07 22.21
N LEU A 184 -5.97 -10.10 22.45
CA LEU A 184 -6.60 -11.06 23.35
C LEU A 184 -6.52 -12.47 22.76
N ASP A 185 -6.86 -12.63 21.48
CA ASP A 185 -6.78 -13.94 20.79
C ASP A 185 -5.34 -14.49 20.81
N ALA A 186 -4.34 -13.64 20.58
CA ALA A 186 -2.94 -14.03 20.65
C ALA A 186 -2.45 -14.36 22.08
N GLY A 187 -3.15 -13.91 23.10
CA GLY A 187 -2.88 -14.20 24.52
C GLY A 187 -3.39 -15.57 24.94
N ASP A 188 -4.54 -15.99 24.42
CA ASP A 188 -5.19 -17.25 24.76
C ASP A 188 -4.48 -18.48 24.13
N GLU A 189 -3.73 -18.32 23.04
CA GLU A 189 -2.94 -19.40 22.44
C GLU A 189 -1.70 -19.81 23.26
N LYS A 190 -1.36 -19.09 24.34
CA LYS A 190 -0.16 -19.32 25.17
C LYS A 190 -0.46 -19.98 26.52
N THR A 191 -1.69 -20.37 26.78
CA THR A 191 -2.10 -21.14 27.96
C THR A 191 -2.40 -22.57 27.59
#